data_6d0bb942c118e931bd1ae2ae7f717fa1
#
_entry.id   6d0bb942c118e931bd1ae2ae7f717fa1
#
_cell.length_a   1.000
_cell.length_b   1.000
_cell.length_c   1.000
_cell.angle_alpha   90.00
_cell.angle_beta   90.00
_cell.angle_gamma   90.00
#
_symmetry.space_group_name_H-M   'P 1'
#
loop_
_entity.id
_entity.type
_entity.pdbx_description
1 polymer ?
#
loop_
_entity_poly.entity_id
_entity_poly.type
_entity_poly.pdbx_seq_one_letter_code
_entity_poly.pdbx_strand_id
1 'polypeptide(L)'
;AQILHSKGYYITGSDNNETDTLKAVRSMGIEVFLGQSADNIKGADLIIRTAAIMQDNPELIAANASGVPVLERSELLGIITKMYSNAVCVSGTHGKTTVTSMITQILKQGGIDITAYIGGKLPIIGGSGCVGSSETMVCEACEFEDHFLKLYPDIAVVLNVDADHLDYFGTLDNIKKSFGKFCSMAGKVIANGDDKNTMS
;
A
#
# COMPACT_ATOMS: atom_id res chain seq x y z
N ALA A 1 5.37 -7.42 3.08
CA ALA A 1 6.35 -8.45 3.40
C ALA A 1 7.43 -8.54 2.32
N GLN A 2 7.10 -8.89 1.06
CA GLN A 2 8.04 -9.15 -0.04
C GLN A 2 9.09 -8.04 -0.23
N ILE A 3 8.68 -6.76 -0.29
CA ILE A 3 9.59 -5.61 -0.48
C ILE A 3 10.61 -5.50 0.66
N LEU A 4 10.20 -5.69 1.90
CA LEU A 4 11.10 -5.60 3.04
C LEU A 4 12.01 -6.83 3.12
N HIS A 5 11.48 -8.02 2.80
CA HIS A 5 12.27 -9.24 2.75
C HIS A 5 13.40 -9.15 1.72
N SER A 6 13.12 -8.62 0.52
CA SER A 6 14.16 -8.39 -0.50
C SER A 6 15.22 -7.36 -0.10
N LYS A 7 14.91 -6.49 0.87
CA LYS A 7 15.86 -5.51 1.45
C LYS A 7 16.63 -6.09 2.66
N GLY A 8 16.49 -7.40 2.94
CA GLY A 8 17.23 -8.09 3.99
C GLY A 8 16.61 -8.04 5.38
N TYR A 9 15.39 -7.53 5.53
CA TYR A 9 14.70 -7.59 6.81
C TYR A 9 14.22 -9.03 7.09
N TYR A 10 14.42 -9.50 8.32
CA TYR A 10 13.79 -10.72 8.80
C TYR A 10 12.31 -10.45 9.08
N ILE A 11 11.44 -11.24 8.49
CA ILE A 11 9.99 -11.03 8.55
C ILE A 11 9.30 -12.30 8.99
N THR A 12 8.40 -12.15 9.93
CA THR A 12 7.40 -13.14 10.29
C THR A 12 6.01 -12.57 10.09
N GLY A 13 5.00 -13.40 10.07
CA GLY A 13 3.61 -12.96 9.97
C GLY A 13 2.64 -14.00 10.49
N SER A 14 1.38 -13.63 10.60
CA SER A 14 0.28 -14.50 10.98
C SER A 14 -0.95 -14.28 10.12
N ASP A 15 -1.74 -15.31 9.90
CA ASP A 15 -3.04 -15.24 9.27
C ASP A 15 -3.94 -16.37 9.82
N ASN A 16 -5.24 -16.14 9.87
CA ASN A 16 -6.20 -17.16 10.32
C ASN A 16 -6.54 -18.16 9.21
N ASN A 17 -6.27 -17.83 7.96
CA ASN A 17 -6.67 -18.61 6.81
C ASN A 17 -5.49 -19.02 5.95
N GLU A 18 -5.46 -20.29 5.55
CA GLU A 18 -4.52 -20.80 4.57
C GLU A 18 -4.96 -20.35 3.17
N THR A 19 -4.32 -19.32 2.65
CA THR A 19 -4.60 -18.74 1.33
C THR A 19 -3.44 -18.97 0.36
N ASP A 20 -3.70 -18.83 -0.95
CA ASP A 20 -2.62 -18.87 -1.94
C ASP A 20 -1.59 -17.74 -1.75
N THR A 21 -2.03 -16.60 -1.24
CA THR A 21 -1.13 -15.50 -0.86
C THR A 21 -0.21 -15.91 0.28
N LEU A 22 -0.73 -16.62 1.28
CA LEU A 22 0.05 -17.15 2.40
C LEU A 22 1.10 -18.14 1.93
N LYS A 23 0.69 -19.08 1.04
CA LYS A 23 1.60 -20.06 0.43
C LYS A 23 2.71 -19.38 -0.36
N ALA A 24 2.37 -18.35 -1.14
CA ALA A 24 3.33 -17.57 -1.90
C ALA A 24 4.34 -16.82 -0.98
N VAL A 25 3.89 -16.27 0.13
CA VAL A 25 4.77 -15.60 1.11
C VAL A 25 5.71 -16.62 1.76
N ARG A 26 5.20 -17.78 2.17
CA ARG A 26 6.03 -18.88 2.71
C ARG A 26 7.06 -19.40 1.70
N SER A 27 6.72 -19.49 0.41
CA SER A 27 7.66 -19.92 -0.63
C SER A 27 8.84 -18.97 -0.83
N MET A 28 8.75 -17.73 -0.33
CA MET A 28 9.84 -16.76 -0.30
C MET A 28 10.77 -16.93 0.91
N GLY A 29 10.52 -17.92 1.77
CA GLY A 29 11.29 -18.12 3.01
C GLY A 29 10.80 -17.31 4.20
N ILE A 30 9.65 -16.62 4.09
CA ILE A 30 9.05 -15.86 5.19
C ILE A 30 8.25 -16.82 6.07
N GLU A 31 8.54 -16.84 7.35
CA GLU A 31 7.80 -17.64 8.32
C GLU A 31 6.42 -17.03 8.57
N VAL A 32 5.37 -17.85 8.39
CA VAL A 32 3.99 -17.40 8.63
C VAL A 32 3.25 -18.42 9.47
N PHE A 33 2.79 -17.96 10.63
CA PHE A 33 1.99 -18.74 11.57
C PHE A 33 0.53 -18.80 11.11
N LEU A 34 -0.09 -19.97 11.24
CA LEU A 34 -1.52 -20.13 11.06
C LEU A 34 -2.20 -19.96 12.42
N GLY A 35 -3.15 -19.06 12.49
CA GLY A 35 -3.76 -18.63 13.75
C GLY A 35 -2.98 -17.51 14.42
N GLN A 36 -3.65 -16.84 15.37
CA GLN A 36 -3.13 -15.66 16.04
C GLN A 36 -2.85 -15.94 17.52
N SER A 37 -1.65 -15.62 17.95
CA SER A 37 -1.16 -15.86 19.30
C SER A 37 -0.24 -14.71 19.74
N ALA A 38 -0.28 -14.37 21.02
CA ALA A 38 0.65 -13.42 21.63
C ALA A 38 2.12 -13.81 21.44
N ASP A 39 2.40 -15.10 21.24
CA ASP A 39 3.76 -15.59 21.00
C ASP A 39 4.33 -15.24 19.63
N ASN A 40 3.47 -14.99 18.63
CA ASN A 40 3.89 -14.71 17.25
C ASN A 40 4.64 -13.39 17.10
N ILE A 41 4.50 -12.47 18.06
CA ILE A 41 5.19 -11.17 18.04
C ILE A 41 6.51 -11.15 18.82
N LYS A 42 6.91 -12.26 19.44
CA LYS A 42 8.13 -12.33 20.24
C LYS A 42 9.37 -12.04 19.40
N GLY A 43 10.21 -11.14 19.89
CA GLY A 43 11.46 -10.74 19.21
C GLY A 43 11.28 -9.77 18.04
N ALA A 44 10.07 -9.26 17.80
CA ALA A 44 9.85 -8.23 16.79
C ALA A 44 10.38 -6.87 17.26
N ASP A 45 11.11 -6.17 16.39
CA ASP A 45 11.54 -4.78 16.60
C ASP A 45 10.49 -3.78 16.11
N LEU A 46 9.60 -4.22 15.22
CA LEU A 46 8.51 -3.44 14.63
C LEU A 46 7.34 -4.38 14.31
N ILE A 47 6.13 -3.97 14.68
CA ILE A 47 4.91 -4.72 14.41
C ILE A 47 4.05 -3.95 13.41
N ILE A 48 3.54 -4.65 12.39
CA ILE A 48 2.67 -4.07 11.37
C ILE A 48 1.29 -4.71 11.46
N ARG A 49 0.29 -3.89 11.67
CA ARG A 49 -1.12 -4.33 11.69
C ARG A 49 -1.88 -3.89 10.45
N THR A 50 -2.94 -4.61 10.13
CA THR A 50 -3.96 -4.13 9.18
C THR A 50 -5.08 -3.39 9.94
N ALA A 51 -5.80 -2.50 9.25
CA ALA A 51 -6.97 -1.84 9.83
C ALA A 51 -8.11 -2.82 10.17
N ALA A 52 -8.16 -3.97 9.49
CA ALA A 52 -9.19 -4.99 9.68
C ALA A 52 -9.03 -5.85 10.94
N ILE A 53 -7.90 -5.73 11.66
CA ILE A 53 -7.68 -6.54 12.87
C ILE A 53 -8.56 -6.05 14.02
N MET A 54 -9.22 -6.98 14.69
CA MET A 54 -10.13 -6.67 15.81
C MET A 54 -9.34 -6.30 17.07
N GLN A 55 -9.93 -5.46 17.92
CA GLN A 55 -9.28 -4.96 19.15
C GLN A 55 -9.03 -6.07 20.20
N ASP A 56 -9.80 -7.15 20.16
CA ASP A 56 -9.67 -8.34 21.02
C ASP A 56 -8.67 -9.37 20.52
N ASN A 57 -7.97 -9.05 19.41
CA ASN A 57 -6.97 -9.94 18.84
C ASN A 57 -5.79 -10.12 19.81
N PRO A 58 -5.38 -11.37 20.12
CA PRO A 58 -4.31 -11.63 21.08
C PRO A 58 -2.94 -11.06 20.68
N GLU A 59 -2.62 -11.04 19.38
CA GLU A 59 -1.39 -10.42 18.88
C GLU A 59 -1.43 -8.90 19.04
N LEU A 60 -2.56 -8.25 18.73
CA LEU A 60 -2.71 -6.80 18.88
C LEU A 60 -2.65 -6.39 20.37
N ILE A 61 -3.28 -7.15 21.26
CA ILE A 61 -3.21 -6.92 22.69
C ILE A 61 -1.76 -7.03 23.18
N ALA A 62 -1.07 -8.09 22.78
CA ALA A 62 0.33 -8.30 23.15
C ALA A 62 1.24 -7.22 22.54
N ALA A 63 1.01 -6.83 21.29
CA ALA A 63 1.75 -5.75 20.62
C ALA A 63 1.63 -4.42 21.39
N ASN A 64 0.42 -4.03 21.76
CA ASN A 64 0.17 -2.80 22.50
C ASN A 64 0.80 -2.82 23.91
N ALA A 65 0.94 -4.00 24.52
CA ALA A 65 1.55 -4.17 25.83
C ALA A 65 3.09 -4.30 25.79
N SER A 66 3.67 -4.62 24.62
CA SER A 66 5.09 -4.93 24.50
C SER A 66 6.02 -3.73 24.54
N GLY A 67 5.53 -2.51 24.26
CA GLY A 67 6.34 -1.32 24.04
C GLY A 67 7.08 -1.29 22.68
N VAL A 68 6.92 -2.31 21.84
CA VAL A 68 7.43 -2.33 20.47
C VAL A 68 6.58 -1.39 19.59
N PRO A 69 7.18 -0.59 18.70
CA PRO A 69 6.41 0.25 17.79
C PRO A 69 5.43 -0.56 16.94
N VAL A 70 4.18 -0.10 16.89
CA VAL A 70 3.12 -0.70 16.07
C VAL A 70 2.71 0.29 15.00
N LEU A 71 2.88 -0.07 13.74
CA LEU A 71 2.47 0.74 12.60
C LEU A 71 1.29 0.11 11.88
N GLU A 72 0.48 0.96 11.30
CA GLU A 72 -0.50 0.52 10.33
C GLU A 72 0.15 0.22 8.97
N ARG A 73 -0.43 -0.72 8.22
CA ARG A 73 0.07 -1.08 6.88
C ARG A 73 0.22 0.11 5.93
N SER A 74 -0.67 1.09 6.02
CA SER A 74 -0.61 2.33 5.23
C SER A 74 0.60 3.20 5.61
N GLU A 75 0.96 3.27 6.89
CA GLU A 75 2.13 3.99 7.37
C GLU A 75 3.42 3.32 6.91
N LEU A 76 3.49 2.00 7.01
CA LEU A 76 4.63 1.24 6.46
C LEU A 76 4.76 1.43 4.95
N LEU A 77 3.65 1.44 4.21
CA LEU A 77 3.68 1.67 2.76
C LEU A 77 4.25 3.07 2.45
N GLY A 78 3.90 4.08 3.25
CA GLY A 78 4.51 5.40 3.16
C GLY A 78 6.02 5.38 3.37
N ILE A 79 6.51 4.70 4.40
CA ILE A 79 7.95 4.54 4.64
C ILE A 79 8.61 3.85 3.44
N ILE A 80 7.96 2.84 2.87
CA ILE A 80 8.48 2.14 1.68
C ILE A 80 8.53 3.07 0.48
N THR A 81 7.47 3.86 0.18
CA THR A 81 7.49 4.79 -0.96
C THR A 81 8.62 5.81 -0.85
N LYS A 82 8.95 6.26 0.36
CA LYS A 82 10.05 7.18 0.61
C LYS A 82 11.46 6.59 0.31
N MET A 83 11.56 5.27 0.19
CA MET A 83 12.83 4.62 -0.17
C MET A 83 13.16 4.70 -1.66
N TYR A 84 12.22 5.21 -2.48
CA TYR A 84 12.36 5.30 -3.94
C TYR A 84 12.46 6.78 -4.34
N SER A 85 13.32 7.09 -5.29
CA SER A 85 13.49 8.45 -5.81
C SER A 85 12.54 8.79 -6.97
N ASN A 86 11.68 7.83 -7.35
CA ASN A 86 10.67 7.99 -8.38
C ASN A 86 9.42 7.16 -8.01
N ALA A 87 8.70 7.60 -6.99
CA ALA A 87 7.47 6.97 -6.53
C ALA A 87 6.26 7.53 -7.29
N VAL A 88 5.66 6.70 -8.16
CA VAL A 88 4.42 6.99 -8.90
C VAL A 88 3.25 6.43 -8.11
N CYS A 89 2.46 7.31 -7.50
CA CYS A 89 1.30 6.93 -6.68
C CYS A 89 0.01 7.25 -7.43
N VAL A 90 -0.78 6.20 -7.72
CA VAL A 90 -2.00 6.28 -8.54
C VAL A 90 -3.22 6.28 -7.64
N SER A 91 -3.96 7.38 -7.63
CA SER A 91 -5.17 7.57 -6.86
C SER A 91 -6.37 7.94 -7.74
N GLY A 92 -7.55 7.95 -7.16
CA GLY A 92 -8.82 8.24 -7.78
C GLY A 92 -9.92 7.39 -7.17
N THR A 93 -11.15 7.84 -7.20
CA THR A 93 -12.28 7.05 -6.69
C THR A 93 -12.39 5.72 -7.43
N HIS A 94 -12.21 5.74 -8.76
CA HIS A 94 -12.33 4.57 -9.62
C HIS A 94 -11.09 4.36 -10.52
N GLY A 95 -10.79 3.10 -10.84
CA GLY A 95 -9.77 2.75 -11.84
C GLY A 95 -8.33 2.65 -11.31
N LYS A 96 -8.08 2.88 -10.03
CA LYS A 96 -6.72 2.80 -9.42
C LYS A 96 -5.97 1.54 -9.80
N THR A 97 -6.53 0.38 -9.49
CA THR A 97 -5.91 -0.94 -9.76
C THR A 97 -5.61 -1.14 -11.25
N THR A 98 -6.55 -0.74 -12.12
CA THR A 98 -6.40 -0.88 -13.58
C THR A 98 -5.25 -0.02 -14.09
N VAL A 99 -5.21 1.26 -13.73
CA VAL A 99 -4.18 2.18 -14.22
C VAL A 99 -2.82 1.87 -13.60
N THR A 100 -2.75 1.52 -12.31
CA THR A 100 -1.52 1.05 -11.66
C THR A 100 -0.97 -0.19 -12.38
N SER A 101 -1.85 -1.12 -12.76
CA SER A 101 -1.49 -2.31 -13.55
C SER A 101 -0.97 -1.96 -14.93
N MET A 102 -1.62 -1.03 -15.63
CA MET A 102 -1.19 -0.56 -16.96
C MET A 102 0.20 0.08 -16.92
N ILE A 103 0.43 1.00 -15.96
CA ILE A 103 1.74 1.65 -15.78
C ILE A 103 2.80 0.59 -15.48
N THR A 104 2.52 -0.33 -14.56
CA THR A 104 3.41 -1.45 -14.23
C THR A 104 3.76 -2.29 -15.45
N GLN A 105 2.76 -2.66 -16.26
CA GLN A 105 2.92 -3.43 -17.47
C GLN A 105 3.81 -2.71 -18.49
N ILE A 106 3.53 -1.43 -18.75
CA ILE A 106 4.26 -0.61 -19.72
C ILE A 106 5.73 -0.47 -19.32
N LEU A 107 5.99 -0.13 -18.07
CA LEU A 107 7.36 0.06 -17.56
C LEU A 107 8.16 -1.24 -17.60
N LYS A 108 7.56 -2.36 -17.19
CA LYS A 108 8.23 -3.68 -17.26
C LYS A 108 8.49 -4.12 -18.70
N GLN A 109 7.56 -3.92 -19.61
CA GLN A 109 7.77 -4.21 -21.04
C GLN A 109 8.80 -3.26 -21.66
N GLY A 110 8.92 -2.04 -21.16
CA GLY A 110 9.97 -1.09 -21.53
C GLY A 110 11.35 -1.41 -20.93
N GLY A 111 11.49 -2.54 -20.21
CA GLY A 111 12.77 -2.99 -19.64
C GLY A 111 13.14 -2.32 -18.32
N ILE A 112 12.22 -1.58 -17.69
CA ILE A 112 12.46 -0.96 -16.38
C ILE A 112 12.07 -1.96 -15.28
N ASP A 113 13.03 -2.38 -14.47
CA ASP A 113 12.80 -3.34 -13.38
C ASP A 113 12.27 -2.63 -12.14
N ILE A 114 10.98 -2.29 -12.18
CA ILE A 114 10.28 -1.52 -11.16
C ILE A 114 9.84 -2.38 -9.97
N THR A 115 9.69 -1.72 -8.81
CA THR A 115 8.88 -2.24 -7.70
C THR A 115 7.44 -1.81 -7.88
N ALA A 116 6.48 -2.71 -7.66
CA ALA A 116 5.06 -2.41 -7.77
C ALA A 116 4.26 -2.90 -6.56
N TYR A 117 3.26 -2.10 -6.18
CA TYR A 117 2.23 -2.47 -5.21
C TYR A 117 0.85 -2.15 -5.79
N ILE A 118 0.04 -3.19 -6.01
CA ILE A 118 -1.24 -3.12 -6.74
C ILE A 118 -2.32 -3.76 -5.87
N GLY A 119 -3.54 -3.21 -5.87
CA GLY A 119 -4.68 -3.76 -5.13
C GLY A 119 -5.25 -5.06 -5.70
N GLY A 120 -4.83 -5.48 -6.89
CA GLY A 120 -5.27 -6.69 -7.59
C GLY A 120 -4.12 -7.54 -8.11
N LYS A 121 -4.43 -8.72 -8.64
CA LYS A 121 -3.43 -9.61 -9.25
C LYS A 121 -3.12 -9.17 -10.69
N LEU A 122 -1.84 -9.04 -11.01
CA LEU A 122 -1.36 -8.75 -12.36
C LEU A 122 -0.45 -9.90 -12.85
N PRO A 123 -0.83 -10.63 -13.92
CA PRO A 123 -0.11 -11.84 -14.36
C PRO A 123 1.37 -11.63 -14.65
N ILE A 124 1.76 -10.53 -15.28
CA ILE A 124 3.16 -10.25 -15.65
C ILE A 124 4.11 -10.16 -14.44
N ILE A 125 3.57 -9.87 -13.24
CA ILE A 125 4.37 -9.84 -12.00
C ILE A 125 4.06 -11.02 -11.07
N GLY A 126 3.18 -11.95 -11.50
CA GLY A 126 2.84 -13.14 -10.73
C GLY A 126 2.03 -12.90 -9.45
N GLY A 127 1.47 -11.70 -9.25
CA GLY A 127 0.76 -11.35 -8.03
C GLY A 127 0.28 -9.92 -7.95
N SER A 128 0.09 -9.41 -6.75
CA SER A 128 -0.31 -8.03 -6.45
C SER A 128 0.88 -7.09 -6.18
N GLY A 129 2.10 -7.59 -6.27
CA GLY A 129 3.31 -6.81 -6.10
C GLY A 129 4.53 -7.53 -6.62
N CYS A 130 5.54 -6.77 -6.97
CA CYS A 130 6.86 -7.27 -7.32
C CYS A 130 7.93 -6.33 -6.75
N VAL A 131 9.14 -6.85 -6.66
CA VAL A 131 10.31 -6.07 -6.28
C VAL A 131 11.27 -6.05 -7.45
N GLY A 132 11.64 -4.86 -7.86
CA GLY A 132 12.65 -4.60 -8.87
C GLY A 132 13.87 -3.90 -8.30
N SER A 133 14.90 -3.79 -9.13
CA SER A 133 16.19 -3.19 -8.77
C SER A 133 16.27 -1.69 -9.08
N SER A 134 15.29 -1.14 -9.82
CA SER A 134 15.30 0.28 -10.17
C SER A 134 14.82 1.17 -9.00
N GLU A 135 15.14 2.45 -9.09
CA GLU A 135 14.68 3.50 -8.16
C GLU A 135 13.19 3.88 -8.36
N THR A 136 12.48 3.15 -9.22
CA THR A 136 11.08 3.44 -9.54
C THR A 136 10.13 2.49 -8.80
N MET A 137 9.15 3.08 -8.12
CA MET A 137 8.04 2.36 -7.52
C MET A 137 6.72 2.83 -8.13
N VAL A 138 5.84 1.90 -8.49
CA VAL A 138 4.45 2.18 -8.87
C VAL A 138 3.54 1.65 -7.77
N CYS A 139 2.74 2.52 -7.18
CA CYS A 139 1.95 2.21 -6.00
C CYS A 139 0.49 2.64 -6.18
N GLU A 140 -0.44 1.75 -5.88
CA GLU A 140 -1.84 2.11 -5.72
C GLU A 140 -2.03 2.91 -4.43
N ALA A 141 -2.62 4.09 -4.54
CA ALA A 141 -2.82 5.05 -3.46
C ALA A 141 -4.30 5.15 -3.09
N CYS A 142 -4.70 4.45 -2.03
CA CYS A 142 -6.08 4.39 -1.57
C CYS A 142 -6.44 5.65 -0.78
N GLU A 143 -7.53 6.32 -1.16
CA GLU A 143 -8.08 7.51 -0.49
C GLU A 143 -8.83 7.20 0.80
N PHE A 144 -9.30 5.97 0.97
CA PHE A 144 -10.06 5.56 2.16
C PHE A 144 -9.29 5.87 3.44
N GLU A 145 -9.96 6.51 4.41
CA GLU A 145 -9.36 6.97 5.68
C GLU A 145 -8.06 7.77 5.50
N ASP A 146 -7.96 8.51 4.39
CA ASP A 146 -6.77 9.33 4.08
C ASP A 146 -5.46 8.53 4.00
N HIS A 147 -5.52 7.21 3.72
CA HIS A 147 -4.33 6.36 3.66
C HIS A 147 -3.29 6.87 2.66
N PHE A 148 -3.71 7.43 1.53
CA PHE A 148 -2.80 7.99 0.52
C PHE A 148 -2.00 9.20 1.02
N LEU A 149 -2.48 9.91 2.06
CA LEU A 149 -1.74 11.01 2.68
C LEU A 149 -0.55 10.56 3.54
N LYS A 150 -0.41 9.25 3.76
CA LYS A 150 0.75 8.65 4.43
C LYS A 150 1.89 8.34 3.45
N LEU A 151 1.62 8.38 2.13
CA LEU A 151 2.60 8.09 1.08
C LEU A 151 3.50 9.31 0.80
N TYR A 152 4.60 9.06 0.09
CA TYR A 152 5.55 10.09 -0.34
C TYR A 152 5.67 10.04 -1.88
N PRO A 153 4.70 10.59 -2.62
CA PRO A 153 4.71 10.57 -4.07
C PRO A 153 5.71 11.58 -4.66
N ASP A 154 6.54 11.14 -5.60
CA ASP A 154 7.23 12.04 -6.51
C ASP A 154 6.28 12.46 -7.64
N ILE A 155 5.46 11.50 -8.11
CA ILE A 155 4.41 11.72 -9.10
C ILE A 155 3.08 11.24 -8.52
N ALA A 156 2.14 12.15 -8.34
CA ALA A 156 0.74 11.84 -8.02
C ALA A 156 -0.08 11.74 -9.31
N VAL A 157 -0.77 10.63 -9.49
CA VAL A 157 -1.73 10.45 -10.59
C VAL A 157 -3.14 10.45 -9.99
N VAL A 158 -4.01 11.35 -10.46
CA VAL A 158 -5.41 11.46 -10.03
C VAL A 158 -6.33 11.19 -11.22
N LEU A 159 -7.05 10.08 -11.15
CA LEU A 159 -7.87 9.59 -12.26
C LEU A 159 -9.25 10.26 -12.32
N ASN A 160 -9.88 10.38 -11.17
CA ASN A 160 -11.21 10.97 -10.99
C ASN A 160 -11.47 11.19 -9.50
N VAL A 161 -12.40 12.07 -9.18
CA VAL A 161 -12.86 12.33 -7.81
C VAL A 161 -14.39 12.29 -7.79
N ASP A 162 -14.95 11.34 -7.08
CA ASP A 162 -16.40 11.16 -6.96
C ASP A 162 -16.81 10.95 -5.50
N ALA A 163 -18.12 11.00 -5.25
CA ALA A 163 -18.72 10.81 -3.92
C ALA A 163 -18.68 9.33 -3.51
N ASP A 164 -17.58 8.92 -2.87
CA ASP A 164 -17.41 7.60 -2.28
C ASP A 164 -16.91 7.74 -0.84
N HIS A 165 -17.04 6.69 -0.02
CA HIS A 165 -16.63 6.70 1.38
C HIS A 165 -17.18 7.90 2.17
N LEU A 166 -18.43 8.29 1.91
CA LEU A 166 -19.08 9.43 2.57
C LEU A 166 -19.32 9.20 4.08
N ASP A 167 -19.30 7.96 4.52
CA ASP A 167 -19.26 7.58 5.94
C ASP A 167 -18.01 8.14 6.66
N TYR A 168 -16.89 8.23 5.98
CA TYR A 168 -15.66 8.83 6.49
C TYR A 168 -15.55 10.31 6.15
N PHE A 169 -15.67 10.69 4.87
CA PHE A 169 -15.44 12.07 4.42
C PHE A 169 -16.59 13.03 4.69
N GLY A 170 -17.80 12.52 4.85
CA GLY A 170 -19.03 13.31 5.04
C GLY A 170 -19.54 14.00 3.78
N THR A 171 -18.68 14.67 3.02
CA THR A 171 -19.06 15.42 1.82
C THR A 171 -18.05 15.27 0.69
N LEU A 172 -18.51 15.49 -0.56
CA LEU A 172 -17.63 15.52 -1.74
C LEU A 172 -16.55 16.63 -1.63
N ASP A 173 -16.87 17.75 -1.01
CA ASP A 173 -15.90 18.84 -0.83
C ASP A 173 -14.75 18.43 0.10
N ASN A 174 -15.02 17.59 1.10
CA ASN A 174 -13.96 17.05 1.95
C ASN A 174 -13.09 16.03 1.20
N ILE A 175 -13.69 15.22 0.32
CA ILE A 175 -12.95 14.32 -0.59
C ILE A 175 -12.01 15.16 -1.47
N LYS A 176 -12.52 16.19 -2.14
CA LYS A 176 -11.72 17.10 -2.97
C LYS A 176 -10.56 17.74 -2.20
N LYS A 177 -10.81 18.19 -0.97
CA LYS A 177 -9.75 18.74 -0.10
C LYS A 177 -8.67 17.69 0.23
N SER A 178 -9.06 16.46 0.46
CA SER A 178 -8.11 15.37 0.72
C SER A 178 -7.26 15.06 -0.52
N PHE A 179 -7.88 14.96 -1.70
CA PHE A 179 -7.15 14.80 -2.97
C PHE A 179 -6.23 15.99 -3.25
N GLY A 180 -6.67 17.23 -2.96
CA GLY A 180 -5.83 18.44 -3.06
C GLY A 180 -4.59 18.36 -2.16
N LYS A 181 -4.73 17.86 -0.92
CA LYS A 181 -3.58 17.60 -0.04
C LYS A 181 -2.64 16.57 -0.65
N PHE A 182 -3.17 15.45 -1.16
CA PHE A 182 -2.37 14.42 -1.80
C PHE A 182 -1.58 14.98 -2.99
N CYS A 183 -2.22 15.77 -3.85
CA CYS A 183 -1.54 16.46 -4.96
C CYS A 183 -0.42 17.38 -4.48
N SER A 184 -0.64 18.12 -3.39
CA SER A 184 0.36 19.06 -2.85
C SER A 184 1.61 18.38 -2.27
N MET A 185 1.55 17.07 -2.00
CA MET A 185 2.70 16.29 -1.50
C MET A 185 3.66 15.87 -2.61
N ALA A 186 3.23 15.90 -3.87
CA ALA A 186 4.00 15.40 -5.01
C ALA A 186 4.78 16.50 -5.73
N GLY A 187 5.95 16.14 -6.25
CA GLY A 187 6.73 17.02 -7.12
C GLY A 187 6.08 17.25 -8.50
N LYS A 188 5.28 16.27 -8.97
CA LYS A 188 4.51 16.36 -10.23
C LYS A 188 3.12 15.75 -10.02
N VAL A 189 2.12 16.35 -10.68
CA VAL A 189 0.74 15.86 -10.68
C VAL A 189 0.31 15.58 -12.11
N ILE A 190 -0.28 14.41 -12.32
CA ILE A 190 -0.95 14.02 -13.56
C ILE A 190 -2.42 13.83 -13.22
N ALA A 191 -3.27 14.70 -13.70
CA ALA A 191 -4.69 14.71 -13.38
C ALA A 191 -5.54 14.53 -14.65
N ASN A 192 -6.70 13.89 -14.50
CA ASN A 192 -7.67 13.80 -15.59
C ASN A 192 -8.39 15.14 -15.79
N GLY A 193 -8.02 15.85 -16.86
CA GLY A 193 -8.59 17.16 -17.20
C GLY A 193 -10.07 17.12 -17.63
N ASP A 194 -10.61 15.96 -17.97
CA ASP A 194 -12.01 15.78 -18.36
C ASP A 194 -12.94 15.54 -17.14
N ASP A 195 -12.38 15.23 -15.99
CA ASP A 195 -13.13 15.03 -14.74
C ASP A 195 -13.30 16.37 -14.00
N LYS A 196 -14.54 16.88 -13.95
CA LYS A 196 -14.86 18.19 -13.36
C LYS A 196 -14.50 18.29 -11.88
N ASN A 197 -14.64 17.21 -11.12
CA ASN A 197 -14.32 17.21 -9.70
C ASN A 197 -12.82 17.22 -9.44
N THR A 198 -12.06 16.55 -10.30
CA THR A 198 -10.59 16.56 -10.24
C THR A 198 -10.02 17.96 -10.54
N MET A 199 -10.69 18.71 -11.41
CA MET A 199 -10.23 20.03 -11.86
C MET A 199 -10.78 21.21 -11.05
N SER A 200 -11.53 20.96 -9.97
CA SER A 200 -12.21 22.04 -9.18
C SER A 200 -11.48 22.43 -7.87
#